data_14e3b9dd9c2b97ecb7f6a9e2cf696e11
#
_entry.id   14e3b9dd9c2b97ecb7f6a9e2cf696e11
#
_cell.length_a   1.000
_cell.length_b   1.000
_cell.length_c   1.000
_cell.angle_alpha   90.00
_cell.angle_beta   90.00
_cell.angle_gamma   90.00
#
_symmetry.space_group_name_H-M   'P 1'
#
loop_
_entity.id
_entity.type
_entity.pdbx_description
1 polymer ?
#
loop_
_entity_poly.entity_id
_entity_poly.type
_entity_poly.pdbx_seq_one_letter_code
_entity_poly.pdbx_strand_id
1 'polypeptide(L)'
;MRHTFTLANGVEIPAVGFGTYKAAADNDEAIISEAIRQGYRHLDTAAFYFNEEAVGKAVRESGVSREEFFLTSKVWRDRLGYDSTLREFEESCKKLGTDYLDLYLIHWPRPDDLTAEWKDLDVETWKALEDLYKSKKVRAIGVSNFLPHHLNNLLERTSIIPMVNQLEFHPGYMQKAAVDFSQRLGIQVEAWSPIGRARVLQEPLLMELAEKYQVSVAQICIRFALQCGVLPLPKSSSGERMCQNLDVFGFNIEDDDMHMLMTLPQIGWSGEHPDRERVEI
;
A
#
# COMPACT_ATOMS: atom_id res chain seq x y z
N MET A 1 9.67 -20.56 -2.80
CA MET A 1 9.77 -19.39 -3.71
C MET A 1 8.88 -18.29 -3.14
N ARG A 2 9.35 -17.05 -3.09
CA ARG A 2 8.47 -15.93 -2.74
C ARG A 2 7.58 -15.63 -3.94
N HIS A 3 6.29 -15.43 -3.73
CA HIS A 3 5.39 -14.93 -4.76
C HIS A 3 5.62 -13.42 -4.91
N THR A 4 5.76 -12.93 -6.15
CA THR A 4 6.03 -11.53 -6.47
C THR A 4 5.10 -11.03 -7.57
N PHE A 5 4.88 -9.72 -7.63
CA PHE A 5 4.44 -9.01 -8.81
C PHE A 5 5.65 -8.35 -9.48
N THR A 6 5.59 -8.16 -10.79
CA THR A 6 6.64 -7.43 -11.54
C THR A 6 6.10 -6.06 -11.91
N LEU A 7 6.73 -5.00 -11.44
CA LEU A 7 6.38 -3.62 -11.78
C LEU A 7 6.78 -3.30 -13.23
N ALA A 8 6.21 -2.24 -13.80
CA ALA A 8 6.43 -1.83 -15.20
C ALA A 8 7.91 -1.61 -15.56
N ASN A 9 8.77 -1.32 -14.58
CA ASN A 9 10.22 -1.16 -14.76
C ASN A 9 11.02 -2.43 -14.50
N GLY A 10 10.36 -3.60 -14.30
CA GLY A 10 11.00 -4.88 -14.04
C GLY A 10 11.40 -5.14 -12.59
N VAL A 11 11.09 -4.24 -11.66
CA VAL A 11 11.35 -4.44 -10.22
C VAL A 11 10.33 -5.45 -9.68
N GLU A 12 10.83 -6.49 -9.00
CA GLU A 12 10.01 -7.47 -8.30
C GLU A 12 9.60 -6.95 -6.92
N ILE A 13 8.29 -7.03 -6.62
CA ILE A 13 7.70 -6.64 -5.34
C ILE A 13 6.99 -7.85 -4.71
N PRO A 14 7.23 -8.19 -3.41
CA PRO A 14 6.55 -9.31 -2.76
C PRO A 14 5.03 -9.16 -2.82
N ALA A 15 4.34 -10.24 -3.19
CA ALA A 15 2.89 -10.23 -3.47
C ALA A 15 2.01 -9.97 -2.24
N VAL A 16 2.55 -10.06 -1.03
CA VAL A 16 1.90 -9.65 0.22
C VAL A 16 2.88 -8.80 1.01
N GLY A 17 2.48 -7.58 1.38
CA GLY A 17 3.28 -6.71 2.24
C GLY A 17 2.69 -6.58 3.65
N PHE A 18 3.42 -5.96 4.56
CA PHE A 18 2.98 -5.64 5.90
C PHE A 18 2.74 -4.13 6.03
N GLY A 19 1.49 -3.74 6.23
CA GLY A 19 1.14 -2.36 6.52
C GLY A 19 1.51 -1.96 7.95
N THR A 20 2.28 -0.90 8.14
CA THR A 20 2.75 -0.50 9.47
C THR A 20 1.90 0.59 10.14
N TYR A 21 0.84 1.09 9.51
CA TYR A 21 -0.03 2.08 10.13
C TYR A 21 -0.59 1.58 11.47
N LYS A 22 -0.34 2.33 12.54
CA LYS A 22 -0.69 1.95 13.94
C LYS A 22 -0.08 0.60 14.37
N ALA A 23 1.05 0.19 13.80
CA ALA A 23 1.75 -1.02 14.19
C ALA A 23 2.82 -0.78 15.28
N ALA A 24 3.31 0.44 15.42
CA ALA A 24 4.29 0.83 16.42
C ALA A 24 3.73 1.97 17.27
N ALA A 25 3.11 1.65 18.40
CA ALA A 25 2.79 2.65 19.42
C ALA A 25 4.10 3.11 20.08
N ASP A 26 4.21 4.40 20.35
CA ASP A 26 5.39 5.00 21.00
C ASP A 26 6.74 4.62 20.34
N ASN A 27 6.72 4.39 19.02
CA ASN A 27 7.90 3.98 18.23
C ASN A 27 8.49 2.61 18.64
N ASP A 28 7.68 1.72 19.23
CA ASP A 28 8.06 0.35 19.58
C ASP A 28 8.06 -0.56 18.33
N GLU A 29 9.21 -1.15 18.03
CA GLU A 29 9.40 -2.01 16.85
C GLU A 29 8.91 -3.45 17.02
N ALA A 30 8.41 -3.85 18.19
CA ALA A 30 8.13 -5.26 18.52
C ALA A 30 7.18 -5.94 17.50
N ILE A 31 6.12 -5.26 17.07
CA ILE A 31 5.16 -5.77 16.08
C ILE A 31 5.82 -5.91 14.70
N ILE A 32 6.66 -4.95 14.31
CA ILE A 32 7.36 -4.96 13.02
C ILE A 32 8.41 -6.09 13.01
N SER A 33 9.17 -6.23 14.09
CA SER A 33 10.13 -7.32 14.29
C SER A 33 9.45 -8.69 14.23
N GLU A 34 8.25 -8.81 14.81
CA GLU A 34 7.46 -10.04 14.69
C GLU A 34 7.05 -10.31 13.25
N ALA A 35 6.57 -9.31 12.49
CA ALA A 35 6.24 -9.47 11.09
C ALA A 35 7.46 -9.95 10.27
N ILE A 36 8.64 -9.41 10.53
CA ILE A 36 9.89 -9.85 9.87
C ILE A 36 10.21 -11.32 10.22
N ARG A 37 10.03 -11.72 11.49
CA ARG A 37 10.24 -13.13 11.93
C ARG A 37 9.26 -14.08 11.25
N GLN A 38 8.00 -13.66 11.03
CA GLN A 38 6.99 -14.42 10.31
C GLN A 38 7.26 -14.51 8.79
N GLY A 39 8.24 -13.78 8.27
CA GLY A 39 8.68 -13.89 6.87
C GLY A 39 8.27 -12.72 5.98
N TYR A 40 7.63 -11.67 6.50
CA TYR A 40 7.40 -10.46 5.73
C TYR A 40 8.71 -9.82 5.29
N ARG A 41 8.75 -9.39 4.02
CA ARG A 41 9.90 -8.72 3.42
C ARG A 41 9.51 -7.44 2.68
N HIS A 42 8.22 -7.20 2.46
CA HIS A 42 7.69 -5.92 2.04
C HIS A 42 7.08 -5.21 3.25
N LEU A 43 7.66 -4.09 3.66
CA LEU A 43 7.21 -3.26 4.78
C LEU A 43 6.75 -1.92 4.22
N ASP A 44 5.47 -1.61 4.40
CA ASP A 44 4.85 -0.37 3.95
C ASP A 44 4.66 0.59 5.12
N THR A 45 5.41 1.69 5.11
CA THR A 45 5.31 2.79 6.07
C THR A 45 5.03 4.12 5.37
N ALA A 46 5.05 5.21 6.10
CA ALA A 46 4.92 6.58 5.62
C ALA A 46 5.42 7.58 6.67
N ALA A 47 5.85 8.76 6.22
CA ALA A 47 6.22 9.85 7.12
C ALA A 47 5.11 10.19 8.14
N PHE A 48 3.86 10.21 7.68
CA PHE A 48 2.67 10.45 8.52
C PHE A 48 2.41 9.40 9.60
N TYR A 49 2.98 8.20 9.50
CA TYR A 49 2.74 7.16 10.51
C TYR A 49 3.60 7.34 11.76
N PHE A 50 4.60 8.23 11.70
CA PHE A 50 5.52 8.54 12.81
C PHE A 50 6.24 7.32 13.39
N ASN A 51 6.46 6.29 12.57
CA ASN A 51 7.04 5.02 12.97
C ASN A 51 8.20 4.55 12.07
N GLU A 52 8.71 5.42 11.19
CA GLU A 52 9.81 5.08 10.30
C GLU A 52 11.08 4.66 11.07
N GLU A 53 11.35 5.27 12.24
CA GLU A 53 12.48 4.89 13.09
C GLU A 53 12.34 3.45 13.63
N ALA A 54 11.12 3.08 14.08
CA ALA A 54 10.83 1.73 14.53
C ALA A 54 10.95 0.70 13.39
N VAL A 55 10.47 1.04 12.19
CA VAL A 55 10.64 0.19 10.99
C VAL A 55 12.12 0.01 10.68
N GLY A 56 12.88 1.10 10.64
CA GLY A 56 14.33 1.07 10.36
C GLY A 56 15.11 0.26 11.41
N LYS A 57 14.77 0.42 12.70
CA LYS A 57 15.36 -0.36 13.80
C LYS A 57 15.06 -1.85 13.65
N ALA A 58 13.79 -2.23 13.41
CA ALA A 58 13.39 -3.62 13.22
C ALA A 58 14.13 -4.28 12.03
N VAL A 59 14.31 -3.55 10.92
CA VAL A 59 15.05 -4.04 9.76
C VAL A 59 16.52 -4.28 10.11
N ARG A 60 17.21 -3.31 10.73
CA ARG A 60 18.63 -3.44 11.08
C ARG A 60 18.88 -4.55 12.10
N GLU A 61 18.01 -4.73 13.07
CA GLU A 61 18.17 -5.72 14.13
C GLU A 61 17.67 -7.12 13.74
N SER A 62 17.06 -7.27 12.56
CA SER A 62 16.49 -8.54 12.09
C SER A 62 17.53 -9.62 11.74
N GLY A 63 18.80 -9.23 11.48
CA GLY A 63 19.82 -10.10 10.93
C GLY A 63 19.63 -10.45 9.44
N VAL A 64 18.61 -9.88 8.78
CA VAL A 64 18.35 -10.03 7.34
C VAL A 64 18.95 -8.85 6.59
N SER A 65 19.59 -9.10 5.44
CA SER A 65 20.23 -8.02 4.67
C SER A 65 19.20 -7.03 4.12
N ARG A 66 19.58 -5.74 3.98
CA ARG A 66 18.70 -4.66 3.49
C ARG A 66 18.09 -4.97 2.12
N GLU A 67 18.85 -5.60 1.26
CA GLU A 67 18.48 -5.94 -0.11
C GLU A 67 17.39 -7.02 -0.19
N GLU A 68 17.17 -7.76 0.88
CA GLU A 68 16.05 -8.72 0.96
C GLU A 68 14.73 -8.07 1.31
N PHE A 69 14.76 -6.82 1.78
CA PHE A 69 13.56 -6.07 2.08
C PHE A 69 13.13 -5.20 0.89
N PHE A 70 11.84 -5.08 0.75
CA PHE A 70 11.17 -4.08 -0.06
C PHE A 70 10.56 -3.04 0.89
N LEU A 71 11.20 -1.88 1.01
CA LEU A 71 10.76 -0.80 1.90
C LEU A 71 10.02 0.27 1.12
N THR A 72 8.79 0.54 1.53
CA THR A 72 7.96 1.62 1.01
C THR A 72 7.81 2.72 2.05
N SER A 73 8.03 3.98 1.66
CA SER A 73 7.58 5.15 2.41
C SER A 73 6.85 6.13 1.51
N LYS A 74 6.25 7.18 2.09
CA LYS A 74 5.35 8.09 1.39
C LYS A 74 5.53 9.52 1.87
N VAL A 75 5.57 10.48 0.94
CA VAL A 75 5.50 11.91 1.27
C VAL A 75 4.07 12.28 1.67
N TRP A 76 3.95 12.98 2.80
CA TRP A 76 2.65 13.44 3.29
C TRP A 76 2.19 14.72 2.58
N ARG A 77 0.89 14.95 2.58
CA ARG A 77 0.23 16.04 1.83
C ARG A 77 0.64 17.46 2.27
N ASP A 78 1.18 17.66 3.47
CA ASP A 78 1.72 18.95 3.93
C ASP A 78 3.16 19.20 3.45
N ARG A 79 3.77 18.22 2.77
CA ARG A 79 5.13 18.23 2.22
C ARG A 79 5.14 18.12 0.68
N LEU A 80 4.02 18.36 0.03
CA LEU A 80 3.96 18.39 -1.43
C LEU A 80 4.78 19.55 -2.00
N GLY A 81 5.18 19.43 -3.27
CA GLY A 81 6.08 20.35 -3.98
C GLY A 81 7.49 19.78 -4.08
N TYR A 82 8.26 20.26 -5.07
CA TYR A 82 9.55 19.68 -5.46
C TYR A 82 10.57 19.63 -4.31
N ASP A 83 10.99 20.80 -3.79
CA ASP A 83 12.03 20.87 -2.75
C ASP A 83 11.60 20.26 -1.42
N SER A 84 10.33 20.40 -1.09
CA SER A 84 9.72 19.86 0.12
C SER A 84 9.76 18.32 0.11
N THR A 85 9.42 17.72 -1.03
CA THR A 85 9.45 16.27 -1.24
C THR A 85 10.87 15.70 -1.14
N LEU A 86 11.86 16.38 -1.71
CA LEU A 86 13.26 15.94 -1.60
C LEU A 86 13.75 15.95 -0.15
N ARG A 87 13.41 17.00 0.63
CA ARG A 87 13.76 17.06 2.06
C ARG A 87 13.07 15.95 2.86
N GLU A 88 11.79 15.71 2.62
CA GLU A 88 11.04 14.64 3.31
C GLU A 88 11.62 13.25 2.98
N PHE A 89 12.03 13.02 1.74
CA PHE A 89 12.71 11.78 1.36
C PHE A 89 14.01 11.56 2.15
N GLU A 90 14.85 12.60 2.29
CA GLU A 90 16.08 12.53 3.06
C GLU A 90 15.81 12.25 4.55
N GLU A 91 14.79 12.89 5.12
CA GLU A 91 14.34 12.64 6.50
C GLU A 91 13.83 11.20 6.68
N SER A 92 13.03 10.70 5.75
CA SER A 92 12.54 9.31 5.77
C SER A 92 13.70 8.31 5.70
N CYS A 93 14.65 8.51 4.79
CA CYS A 93 15.86 7.67 4.69
C CYS A 93 16.67 7.69 5.98
N LYS A 94 16.85 8.87 6.60
CA LYS A 94 17.57 9.01 7.88
C LYS A 94 16.88 8.23 9.00
N LYS A 95 15.55 8.36 9.15
CA LYS A 95 14.76 7.64 10.15
C LYS A 95 14.81 6.13 9.93
N LEU A 96 14.63 5.69 8.69
CA LEU A 96 14.72 4.29 8.30
C LEU A 96 16.15 3.71 8.39
N GLY A 97 17.16 4.58 8.41
CA GLY A 97 18.58 4.15 8.45
C GLY A 97 19.02 3.45 7.16
N THR A 98 18.61 3.97 6.01
CA THR A 98 18.93 3.43 4.68
C THR A 98 19.26 4.57 3.72
N ASP A 99 20.05 4.26 2.68
CA ASP A 99 20.44 5.23 1.65
C ASP A 99 19.49 5.24 0.45
N TYR A 100 18.54 4.31 0.39
CA TYR A 100 17.57 4.17 -0.70
C TYR A 100 16.25 3.57 -0.21
N LEU A 101 15.19 3.81 -0.98
CA LEU A 101 13.91 3.12 -0.81
C LEU A 101 13.62 2.24 -2.04
N ASP A 102 12.86 1.16 -1.82
CA ASP A 102 12.40 0.31 -2.91
C ASP A 102 11.20 0.95 -3.63
N LEU A 103 10.32 1.63 -2.88
CA LEU A 103 9.18 2.37 -3.42
C LEU A 103 8.97 3.66 -2.62
N TYR A 104 8.76 4.78 -3.33
CA TYR A 104 8.37 6.04 -2.71
C TYR A 104 7.09 6.56 -3.36
N LEU A 105 6.10 6.91 -2.54
CA LEU A 105 4.77 7.27 -3.00
C LEU A 105 4.39 8.70 -2.63
N ILE A 106 3.59 9.37 -3.48
CA ILE A 106 2.73 10.47 -3.02
C ILE A 106 1.58 9.83 -2.22
N HIS A 107 1.45 10.17 -0.94
CA HIS A 107 0.50 9.50 -0.03
C HIS A 107 -0.96 9.80 -0.36
N TRP A 108 -1.25 11.05 -0.70
CA TRP A 108 -2.54 11.54 -1.15
C TRP A 108 -2.35 12.61 -2.21
N PRO A 109 -3.20 12.66 -3.25
CA PRO A 109 -3.26 13.83 -4.10
C PRO A 109 -3.85 14.98 -3.27
N ARG A 110 -3.45 16.19 -3.56
CA ARG A 110 -3.98 17.40 -2.95
C ARG A 110 -3.56 17.59 -1.47
N PRO A 111 -3.24 18.83 -1.09
CA PRO A 111 -3.02 19.20 0.30
C PRO A 111 -4.33 19.12 1.12
N ASP A 112 -4.22 19.21 2.44
CA ASP A 112 -5.36 19.11 3.37
C ASP A 112 -6.40 20.21 3.16
N ASP A 113 -5.96 21.40 2.75
CA ASP A 113 -6.82 22.57 2.49
C ASP A 113 -7.57 22.51 1.15
N LEU A 114 -7.37 21.44 0.38
CA LEU A 114 -8.01 21.22 -0.93
C LEU A 114 -7.86 22.41 -1.91
N THR A 115 -6.69 23.07 -1.91
CA THR A 115 -6.43 24.26 -2.71
C THR A 115 -6.63 24.05 -4.21
N ALA A 116 -6.87 25.12 -4.95
CA ALA A 116 -7.01 25.09 -6.41
C ALA A 116 -5.71 24.70 -7.11
N GLU A 117 -4.57 24.96 -6.50
CA GLU A 117 -3.22 24.68 -7.03
C GLU A 117 -2.78 23.23 -6.89
N TRP A 118 -3.60 22.35 -6.36
CA TRP A 118 -3.23 20.94 -6.13
C TRP A 118 -2.65 20.25 -7.37
N LYS A 119 -3.11 20.62 -8.56
CA LYS A 119 -2.62 20.04 -9.81
C LYS A 119 -1.14 20.33 -10.06
N ASP A 120 -0.71 21.55 -9.75
CA ASP A 120 0.68 21.96 -9.91
C ASP A 120 1.54 21.35 -8.81
N LEU A 121 1.06 21.33 -7.57
CA LEU A 121 1.74 20.69 -6.44
C LEU A 121 1.98 19.20 -6.68
N ASP A 122 0.97 18.47 -7.17
CA ASP A 122 1.12 17.05 -7.51
C ASP A 122 2.19 16.84 -8.59
N VAL A 123 2.21 17.69 -9.63
CA VAL A 123 3.20 17.62 -10.71
C VAL A 123 4.61 17.95 -10.21
N GLU A 124 4.77 18.98 -9.38
CA GLU A 124 6.07 19.31 -8.77
C GLU A 124 6.57 18.21 -7.85
N THR A 125 5.70 17.65 -7.03
CA THR A 125 5.99 16.50 -6.19
C THR A 125 6.43 15.31 -7.05
N TRP A 126 5.69 15.02 -8.11
CA TRP A 126 6.01 13.90 -8.99
C TRP A 126 7.37 14.08 -9.69
N LYS A 127 7.71 15.30 -10.14
CA LYS A 127 9.03 15.60 -10.71
C LYS A 127 10.16 15.33 -9.72
N ALA A 128 9.97 15.62 -8.43
CA ALA A 128 10.94 15.27 -7.41
C ALA A 128 11.12 13.74 -7.31
N LEU A 129 10.01 12.97 -7.35
CA LEU A 129 10.08 11.51 -7.38
C LEU A 129 10.79 10.99 -8.65
N GLU A 130 10.53 11.59 -9.83
CA GLU A 130 11.24 11.23 -11.05
C GLU A 130 12.76 11.44 -10.94
N ASP A 131 13.20 12.51 -10.30
CA ASP A 131 14.63 12.80 -10.14
C ASP A 131 15.28 11.88 -9.09
N LEU A 132 14.58 11.53 -8.02
CA LEU A 132 14.98 10.49 -7.07
C LEU A 132 15.12 9.12 -7.76
N TYR A 133 14.20 8.79 -8.66
CA TYR A 133 14.26 7.55 -9.45
C TYR A 133 15.43 7.56 -10.44
N LYS A 134 15.61 8.63 -11.21
CA LYS A 134 16.71 8.78 -12.17
C LYS A 134 18.08 8.75 -11.49
N SER A 135 18.19 9.30 -10.26
CA SER A 135 19.40 9.25 -9.43
C SER A 135 19.59 7.94 -8.67
N LYS A 136 18.69 6.95 -8.85
CA LYS A 136 18.69 5.64 -8.20
C LYS A 136 18.60 5.69 -6.67
N LYS A 137 18.06 6.76 -6.13
CA LYS A 137 17.72 6.87 -4.70
C LYS A 137 16.46 6.08 -4.35
N VAL A 138 15.59 5.83 -5.34
CA VAL A 138 14.45 4.94 -5.23
C VAL A 138 14.44 3.94 -6.40
N ARG A 139 14.00 2.70 -6.16
CA ARG A 139 13.92 1.66 -7.19
C ARG A 139 12.62 1.74 -8.00
N ALA A 140 11.55 2.23 -7.39
CA ALA A 140 10.25 2.45 -8.02
C ALA A 140 9.56 3.67 -7.41
N ILE A 141 8.73 4.35 -8.20
CA ILE A 141 7.94 5.50 -7.76
C ILE A 141 6.46 5.27 -8.08
N GLY A 142 5.60 5.81 -7.23
CA GLY A 142 4.17 5.64 -7.39
C GLY A 142 3.36 6.66 -6.60
N VAL A 143 2.08 6.40 -6.55
CA VAL A 143 1.09 7.26 -5.90
C VAL A 143 0.19 6.43 -4.97
N SER A 144 -0.55 7.09 -4.12
CA SER A 144 -1.58 6.48 -3.28
C SER A 144 -2.83 7.34 -3.27
N ASN A 145 -4.00 6.69 -3.32
CA ASN A 145 -5.32 7.35 -3.35
C ASN A 145 -5.58 8.22 -4.59
N PHE A 146 -4.85 8.00 -5.69
CA PHE A 146 -5.07 8.72 -6.94
C PHE A 146 -6.22 8.11 -7.74
N LEU A 147 -7.26 8.89 -7.96
CA LEU A 147 -8.36 8.58 -8.87
C LEU A 147 -7.96 8.89 -10.32
N PRO A 148 -8.74 8.44 -11.35
CA PRO A 148 -8.38 8.65 -12.75
C PRO A 148 -8.04 10.10 -13.13
N HIS A 149 -8.75 11.09 -12.60
CA HIS A 149 -8.48 12.50 -12.90
C HIS A 149 -7.17 13.02 -12.26
N HIS A 150 -6.77 12.49 -11.10
CA HIS A 150 -5.47 12.78 -10.50
C HIS A 150 -4.33 12.16 -11.32
N LEU A 151 -4.49 10.90 -11.76
CA LEU A 151 -3.53 10.23 -12.63
C LEU A 151 -3.39 10.96 -13.96
N ASN A 152 -4.50 11.38 -14.61
CA ASN A 152 -4.46 12.12 -15.86
C ASN A 152 -3.65 13.42 -15.73
N ASN A 153 -3.78 14.14 -14.60
CA ASN A 153 -2.98 15.35 -14.36
C ASN A 153 -1.46 15.08 -14.39
N LEU A 154 -1.01 13.92 -13.87
CA LEU A 154 0.40 13.52 -13.94
C LEU A 154 0.76 13.06 -15.35
N LEU A 155 -0.04 12.19 -15.97
CA LEU A 155 0.23 11.62 -17.29
C LEU A 155 0.37 12.65 -18.40
N GLU A 156 -0.37 13.76 -18.33
CA GLU A 156 -0.33 14.84 -19.30
C GLU A 156 0.89 15.77 -19.13
N ARG A 157 1.54 15.78 -17.96
CA ARG A 157 2.48 16.83 -17.56
C ARG A 157 3.84 16.33 -17.09
N THR A 158 4.04 15.01 -17.02
CA THR A 158 5.26 14.37 -16.51
C THR A 158 5.75 13.28 -17.45
N SER A 159 6.93 12.69 -17.19
CA SER A 159 7.60 11.81 -18.13
C SER A 159 7.51 10.33 -17.77
N ILE A 160 7.34 10.02 -16.47
CA ILE A 160 7.32 8.64 -15.97
C ILE A 160 5.91 8.34 -15.47
N ILE A 161 5.33 7.24 -15.96
CA ILE A 161 4.05 6.72 -15.47
C ILE A 161 4.26 6.14 -14.07
N PRO A 162 3.38 6.41 -13.09
CA PRO A 162 3.44 5.75 -11.80
C PRO A 162 3.51 4.24 -11.94
N MET A 163 4.40 3.58 -11.20
CA MET A 163 4.54 2.12 -11.22
C MET A 163 3.57 1.44 -10.27
N VAL A 164 3.12 2.17 -9.23
CA VAL A 164 2.19 1.72 -8.20
C VAL A 164 1.11 2.77 -7.96
N ASN A 165 -0.14 2.34 -7.73
CA ASN A 165 -1.20 3.14 -7.14
C ASN A 165 -1.80 2.37 -5.95
N GLN A 166 -1.55 2.86 -4.72
CA GLN A 166 -2.01 2.22 -3.50
C GLN A 166 -3.38 2.77 -3.08
N LEU A 167 -4.41 1.94 -3.13
CA LEU A 167 -5.81 2.31 -2.91
C LEU A 167 -6.42 1.55 -1.72
N GLU A 168 -7.48 2.08 -1.10
CA GLU A 168 -8.34 1.25 -0.26
C GLU A 168 -9.00 0.20 -1.13
N PHE A 169 -8.77 -1.09 -0.82
CA PHE A 169 -9.36 -2.17 -1.61
C PHE A 169 -9.61 -3.40 -0.73
N HIS A 170 -10.87 -3.85 -0.73
CA HIS A 170 -11.29 -5.07 -0.05
C HIS A 170 -12.66 -5.52 -0.59
N PRO A 171 -13.14 -6.75 -0.29
CA PRO A 171 -14.52 -7.13 -0.61
C PRO A 171 -15.51 -6.09 -0.06
N GLY A 172 -16.44 -5.62 -0.92
CA GLY A 172 -17.38 -4.55 -0.59
C GLY A 172 -16.86 -3.13 -0.79
N TYR A 173 -15.56 -2.91 -1.08
CA TYR A 173 -15.04 -1.60 -1.49
C TYR A 173 -13.87 -1.74 -2.47
N MET A 174 -14.19 -1.96 -3.74
CA MET A 174 -13.20 -2.29 -4.76
C MET A 174 -12.66 -1.09 -5.53
N GLN A 175 -13.29 0.07 -5.47
CA GLN A 175 -12.94 1.24 -6.26
C GLN A 175 -12.69 0.91 -7.75
N LYS A 176 -13.57 0.08 -8.33
CA LYS A 176 -13.37 -0.56 -9.64
C LYS A 176 -12.91 0.40 -10.74
N ALA A 177 -13.45 1.61 -10.80
CA ALA A 177 -13.05 2.61 -11.82
C ALA A 177 -11.58 3.02 -11.68
N ALA A 178 -11.08 3.21 -10.46
CA ALA A 178 -9.69 3.58 -10.21
C ALA A 178 -8.73 2.40 -10.42
N VAL A 179 -9.14 1.21 -9.99
CA VAL A 179 -8.38 -0.04 -10.18
C VAL A 179 -8.24 -0.36 -11.66
N ASP A 180 -9.34 -0.44 -12.40
CA ASP A 180 -9.33 -0.74 -13.84
C ASP A 180 -8.54 0.29 -14.64
N PHE A 181 -8.62 1.58 -14.26
CA PHE A 181 -7.87 2.64 -14.92
C PHE A 181 -6.36 2.46 -14.68
N SER A 182 -5.95 2.21 -13.43
CA SER A 182 -4.54 1.96 -13.09
C SER A 182 -4.00 0.73 -13.81
N GLN A 183 -4.71 -0.39 -13.75
CA GLN A 183 -4.27 -1.65 -14.38
C GLN A 183 -4.15 -1.53 -15.91
N ARG A 184 -5.05 -0.81 -16.59
CA ARG A 184 -4.94 -0.56 -18.05
C ARG A 184 -3.69 0.25 -18.44
N LEU A 185 -3.16 1.04 -17.53
CA LEU A 185 -1.91 1.80 -17.72
C LEU A 185 -0.66 0.99 -17.34
N GLY A 186 -0.81 -0.27 -16.92
CA GLY A 186 0.29 -1.09 -16.41
C GLY A 186 0.75 -0.68 -15.01
N ILE A 187 -0.07 0.08 -14.27
CA ILE A 187 0.21 0.50 -12.90
C ILE A 187 -0.24 -0.62 -11.96
N GLN A 188 0.69 -1.16 -11.16
CA GLN A 188 0.34 -2.15 -10.13
C GLN A 188 -0.51 -1.50 -9.04
N VAL A 189 -1.66 -2.09 -8.75
CA VAL A 189 -2.50 -1.63 -7.63
C VAL A 189 -2.09 -2.35 -6.36
N GLU A 190 -1.89 -1.60 -5.27
CA GLU A 190 -1.76 -2.11 -3.92
C GLU A 190 -3.03 -1.81 -3.12
N ALA A 191 -3.38 -2.70 -2.20
CA ALA A 191 -4.53 -2.57 -1.32
C ALA A 191 -4.10 -2.17 0.10
N TRP A 192 -4.33 -0.91 0.50
CA TRP A 192 -4.34 -0.63 1.93
C TRP A 192 -5.69 -1.04 2.54
N SER A 193 -5.66 -1.42 3.83
CA SER A 193 -6.83 -1.99 4.54
C SER A 193 -7.51 -3.15 3.81
N PRO A 194 -6.79 -4.19 3.34
CA PRO A 194 -7.38 -5.27 2.55
C PRO A 194 -8.43 -6.09 3.30
N ILE A 195 -8.54 -5.94 4.62
CA ILE A 195 -9.57 -6.53 5.50
C ILE A 195 -10.55 -5.48 6.06
N GLY A 196 -10.73 -4.32 5.36
CA GLY A 196 -11.67 -3.26 5.72
C GLY A 196 -11.49 -2.71 7.15
N ARG A 197 -10.27 -2.64 7.68
CA ARG A 197 -10.00 -2.30 9.10
C ARG A 197 -10.81 -3.18 10.07
N ALA A 198 -10.95 -4.47 9.76
CA ALA A 198 -11.74 -5.48 10.47
C ALA A 198 -13.28 -5.30 10.40
N ARG A 199 -13.82 -4.30 9.70
CA ARG A 199 -15.27 -4.04 9.59
C ARG A 199 -16.00 -5.09 8.75
N VAL A 200 -15.28 -5.78 7.84
CA VAL A 200 -15.86 -6.81 6.96
C VAL A 200 -15.77 -8.23 7.55
N LEU A 201 -15.12 -8.41 8.70
CA LEU A 201 -14.87 -9.75 9.24
C LEU A 201 -16.14 -10.51 9.68
N GLN A 202 -17.25 -9.82 9.86
CA GLN A 202 -18.55 -10.41 10.24
C GLN A 202 -19.55 -10.42 9.07
N GLU A 203 -19.09 -10.12 7.85
CA GLU A 203 -19.94 -10.20 6.66
C GLU A 203 -20.34 -11.66 6.40
N PRO A 204 -21.66 -11.98 6.32
CA PRO A 204 -22.12 -13.35 6.20
C PRO A 204 -21.50 -14.13 5.04
N LEU A 205 -21.42 -13.53 3.84
CA LEU A 205 -20.81 -14.18 2.69
C LEU A 205 -19.33 -14.51 2.92
N LEU A 206 -18.57 -13.59 3.53
CA LEU A 206 -17.16 -13.83 3.82
C LEU A 206 -16.97 -14.94 4.85
N MET A 207 -17.88 -15.04 5.84
CA MET A 207 -17.84 -16.12 6.83
C MET A 207 -18.18 -17.47 6.20
N GLU A 208 -19.19 -17.54 5.34
CA GLU A 208 -19.56 -18.74 4.58
C GLU A 208 -18.39 -19.24 3.70
N LEU A 209 -17.73 -18.33 2.97
CA LEU A 209 -16.59 -18.69 2.16
C LEU A 209 -15.38 -19.09 2.99
N ALA A 210 -15.14 -18.46 4.13
CA ALA A 210 -14.09 -18.87 5.06
C ALA A 210 -14.29 -20.33 5.55
N GLU A 211 -15.52 -20.70 5.85
CA GLU A 211 -15.88 -22.10 6.21
C GLU A 211 -15.71 -23.03 5.00
N LYS A 212 -16.22 -22.66 3.81
CA LYS A 212 -16.09 -23.45 2.57
C LYS A 212 -14.64 -23.79 2.26
N TYR A 213 -13.75 -22.81 2.34
CA TYR A 213 -12.31 -22.96 2.02
C TYR A 213 -11.46 -23.39 3.22
N GLN A 214 -12.03 -23.52 4.42
CA GLN A 214 -11.35 -23.87 5.68
C GLN A 214 -10.18 -22.91 6.01
N VAL A 215 -10.40 -21.60 5.82
CA VAL A 215 -9.46 -20.52 6.09
C VAL A 215 -10.13 -19.41 6.91
N SER A 216 -9.37 -18.45 7.38
CA SER A 216 -9.94 -17.27 8.05
C SER A 216 -10.57 -16.29 7.05
N VAL A 217 -11.53 -15.48 7.52
CA VAL A 217 -12.11 -14.37 6.71
C VAL A 217 -11.03 -13.42 6.21
N ALA A 218 -9.98 -13.16 7.00
CA ALA A 218 -8.86 -12.33 6.59
C ALA A 218 -8.11 -12.95 5.38
N GLN A 219 -7.91 -14.27 5.38
CA GLN A 219 -7.30 -14.97 4.24
C GLN A 219 -8.18 -14.91 2.98
N ILE A 220 -9.51 -15.00 3.10
CA ILE A 220 -10.43 -14.77 1.97
C ILE A 220 -10.23 -13.35 1.40
N CYS A 221 -10.22 -12.31 2.24
CA CYS A 221 -10.04 -10.93 1.79
C CYS A 221 -8.68 -10.72 1.09
N ILE A 222 -7.61 -11.27 1.64
CA ILE A 222 -6.25 -11.17 1.08
C ILE A 222 -6.18 -11.94 -0.24
N ARG A 223 -6.72 -13.15 -0.29
CA ARG A 223 -6.75 -13.97 -1.52
C ARG A 223 -7.59 -13.33 -2.61
N PHE A 224 -8.74 -12.76 -2.26
CA PHE A 224 -9.57 -11.97 -3.17
C PHE A 224 -8.77 -10.85 -3.84
N ALA A 225 -8.04 -10.04 -3.05
CA ALA A 225 -7.21 -8.98 -3.60
C ALA A 225 -6.17 -9.53 -4.58
N LEU A 226 -5.46 -10.61 -4.22
CA LEU A 226 -4.47 -11.26 -5.10
C LEU A 226 -5.09 -11.76 -6.40
N GLN A 227 -6.28 -12.36 -6.37
CA GLN A 227 -6.98 -12.84 -7.59
C GLN A 227 -7.54 -11.69 -8.44
N CYS A 228 -7.76 -10.51 -7.86
CA CYS A 228 -8.03 -9.28 -8.59
C CYS A 228 -6.77 -8.61 -9.18
N GLY A 229 -5.57 -9.22 -9.04
CA GLY A 229 -4.31 -8.62 -9.46
C GLY A 229 -3.86 -7.44 -8.58
N VAL A 230 -4.37 -7.35 -7.36
CA VAL A 230 -4.09 -6.29 -6.39
C VAL A 230 -3.23 -6.84 -5.27
N LEU A 231 -2.14 -6.15 -4.91
CA LEU A 231 -1.19 -6.52 -3.86
C LEU A 231 -1.71 -6.09 -2.49
N PRO A 232 -2.06 -7.00 -1.57
CA PRO A 232 -2.58 -6.64 -0.26
C PRO A 232 -1.49 -6.28 0.76
N LEU A 233 -1.79 -5.28 1.60
CA LEU A 233 -0.96 -4.81 2.71
C LEU A 233 -1.70 -5.01 4.05
N PRO A 234 -1.92 -6.26 4.50
CA PRO A 234 -2.56 -6.50 5.78
C PRO A 234 -1.68 -6.03 6.95
N LYS A 235 -2.33 -5.61 8.05
CA LYS A 235 -1.70 -5.32 9.34
C LYS A 235 -2.26 -6.26 10.40
N SER A 236 -1.40 -6.79 11.24
CA SER A 236 -1.79 -7.51 12.46
C SER A 236 -0.87 -7.18 13.62
N SER A 237 -1.35 -7.32 14.84
CA SER A 237 -0.56 -7.27 16.08
C SER A 237 -0.34 -8.66 16.68
N SER A 238 -0.77 -9.74 16.02
CA SER A 238 -0.62 -11.13 16.46
C SER A 238 0.24 -11.89 15.46
N GLY A 239 1.31 -12.52 15.92
CA GLY A 239 2.20 -13.35 15.11
C GLY A 239 1.46 -14.47 14.40
N GLU A 240 0.51 -15.12 15.07
CA GLU A 240 -0.34 -16.15 14.48
C GLU A 240 -1.13 -15.62 13.27
N ARG A 241 -1.80 -14.47 13.40
CA ARG A 241 -2.54 -13.85 12.30
C ARG A 241 -1.60 -13.33 11.20
N MET A 242 -0.38 -12.88 11.54
CA MET A 242 0.63 -12.53 10.55
C MET A 242 1.00 -13.73 9.68
N CYS A 243 1.24 -14.89 10.31
CA CYS A 243 1.51 -16.16 9.63
C CYS A 243 0.33 -16.55 8.72
N GLN A 244 -0.90 -16.54 9.25
CA GLN A 244 -2.11 -16.86 8.49
C GLN A 244 -2.30 -15.92 7.28
N ASN A 245 -2.04 -14.62 7.44
CA ASN A 245 -2.15 -13.64 6.35
C ASN A 245 -1.14 -13.87 5.22
N LEU A 246 -0.02 -14.53 5.49
CA LEU A 246 0.95 -14.97 4.46
C LEU A 246 0.57 -16.31 3.83
N ASP A 247 -0.20 -17.14 4.52
CA ASP A 247 -0.63 -18.46 4.03
C ASP A 247 -1.90 -18.36 3.18
N VAL A 248 -1.78 -17.72 2.02
CA VAL A 248 -2.89 -17.41 1.10
C VAL A 248 -2.66 -17.91 -0.33
N PHE A 249 -1.58 -18.66 -0.53
CA PHE A 249 -1.22 -19.18 -1.85
C PHE A 249 -1.60 -20.64 -2.05
N GLY A 250 -2.03 -21.33 -0.99
CA GLY A 250 -2.40 -22.75 -0.99
C GLY A 250 -3.81 -23.04 -1.51
N PHE A 251 -4.65 -22.02 -1.73
CA PHE A 251 -6.01 -22.17 -2.22
C PHE A 251 -6.37 -21.10 -3.26
N ASN A 252 -7.44 -21.34 -4.01
CA ASN A 252 -8.05 -20.37 -4.91
C ASN A 252 -9.54 -20.25 -4.58
N ILE A 253 -10.05 -19.02 -4.62
CA ILE A 253 -11.49 -18.76 -4.59
C ILE A 253 -12.02 -19.07 -6.00
N GLU A 254 -13.05 -19.88 -6.11
CA GLU A 254 -13.70 -20.24 -7.36
C GLU A 254 -14.34 -19.04 -8.05
N ASP A 255 -14.50 -19.08 -9.37
CA ASP A 255 -14.98 -17.95 -10.16
C ASP A 255 -16.38 -17.47 -9.74
N ASP A 256 -17.29 -18.38 -9.38
CA ASP A 256 -18.63 -18.02 -8.90
C ASP A 256 -18.57 -17.28 -7.56
N ASP A 257 -17.71 -17.73 -6.63
CA ASP A 257 -17.51 -17.09 -5.34
C ASP A 257 -16.80 -15.72 -5.51
N MET A 258 -15.83 -15.63 -6.41
CA MET A 258 -15.22 -14.34 -6.79
C MET A 258 -16.29 -13.37 -7.30
N HIS A 259 -17.22 -13.86 -8.12
CA HIS A 259 -18.32 -13.05 -8.66
C HIS A 259 -19.22 -12.53 -7.55
N MET A 260 -19.60 -13.39 -6.59
CA MET A 260 -20.37 -12.99 -5.42
C MET A 260 -19.66 -11.91 -4.59
N LEU A 261 -18.36 -12.08 -4.35
CA LEU A 261 -17.55 -11.09 -3.63
C LEU A 261 -17.46 -9.74 -4.36
N MET A 262 -17.34 -9.75 -5.69
CA MET A 262 -17.29 -8.56 -6.53
C MET A 262 -18.63 -7.79 -6.56
N THR A 263 -19.74 -8.47 -6.27
CA THR A 263 -21.10 -7.89 -6.27
C THR A 263 -21.61 -7.52 -4.88
N LEU A 264 -20.79 -7.68 -3.84
CA LEU A 264 -21.16 -7.23 -2.49
C LEU A 264 -21.53 -5.74 -2.50
N PRO A 265 -22.59 -5.36 -1.79
CA PRO A 265 -22.90 -3.95 -1.56
C PRO A 265 -21.72 -3.25 -0.89
N GLN A 266 -21.67 -1.93 -0.99
CA GLN A 266 -20.58 -1.16 -0.36
C GLN A 266 -20.62 -1.32 1.17
N ILE A 267 -19.58 -1.93 1.73
CA ILE A 267 -19.35 -2.13 3.16
C ILE A 267 -17.90 -1.84 3.51
N GLY A 268 -17.61 -1.60 4.78
CA GLY A 268 -16.25 -1.52 5.31
C GLY A 268 -15.44 -0.29 4.90
N TRP A 269 -16.00 0.63 4.09
CA TRP A 269 -15.28 1.84 3.68
C TRP A 269 -14.75 2.63 4.88
N SER A 270 -13.55 3.18 4.74
CA SER A 270 -12.85 3.88 5.84
C SER A 270 -13.40 5.27 6.17
N GLY A 271 -14.22 5.86 5.30
CA GLY A 271 -14.61 7.27 5.36
C GLY A 271 -13.63 8.22 4.65
N GLU A 272 -12.49 7.70 4.18
CA GLU A 272 -11.46 8.49 3.51
C GLU A 272 -11.77 8.64 2.02
N HIS A 273 -11.61 9.86 1.48
CA HIS A 273 -11.77 10.13 0.05
C HIS A 273 -10.78 11.23 -0.38
N PRO A 274 -10.09 11.10 -1.53
CA PRO A 274 -9.06 12.05 -1.94
C PRO A 274 -9.59 13.46 -2.28
N ASP A 275 -10.86 13.59 -2.67
CA ASP A 275 -11.48 14.87 -3.07
C ASP A 275 -12.44 15.45 -2.04
N ARG A 276 -12.57 14.84 -0.89
CA ARG A 276 -13.53 15.26 0.14
C ARG A 276 -12.91 15.18 1.51
N GLU A 277 -13.47 15.95 2.43
CA GLU A 277 -13.18 15.78 3.84
C GLU A 277 -13.58 14.37 4.31
N ARG A 278 -12.84 13.89 5.29
CA ARG A 278 -13.12 12.58 5.90
C ARG A 278 -14.52 12.54 6.48
N VAL A 279 -15.23 11.47 6.17
CA VAL A 279 -16.54 11.16 6.79
C VAL A 279 -16.30 10.29 8.03
N GLU A 280 -16.80 10.73 9.17
CA GLU A 280 -16.85 9.89 10.37
C GLU A 280 -17.94 8.82 10.19
N ILE A 281 -17.55 7.55 10.37
CA ILE A 281 -18.42 6.36 10.19
C ILE A 281 -18.23 5.37 11.34
#